data_50f2ae3d66f3b60d0e2bbde086c52edb
#
_entry.id   50f2ae3d66f3b60d0e2bbde086c52edb
#
_cell.length_a   1.000
_cell.length_b   1.000
_cell.length_c   1.000
_cell.angle_alpha   90.00
_cell.angle_beta   90.00
_cell.angle_gamma   90.00
#
_symmetry.space_group_name_H-M   'P 1'
#
loop_
_entity.id
_entity.type
_entity.pdbx_description
1 polymer ?
#
loop_
_entity_poly.entity_id
_entity_poly.type
_entity_poly.pdbx_seq_one_letter_code
_entity_poly.pdbx_strand_id
1 'polypeptide(L)'
;LTLIQDNSSIEEIVSTSEDLMGTLTLPIETSQQRVEHFFLPTYRYEQQLFDLYASPQTITISRNKEYILAEVLSKLAAQLGASAVLVDLRAGISEYSAPLLLDPRVKKYCVTSTSLQSIMGTKQVLNFIAKGLEVKEDALLPTVFLSMIPDSFSATEKDQIKENLTSCFQTTETTE
;
A
#
# COMPACT_ATOMS: atom_id res chain seq x y z
N LEU A 1 -3.66 -3.23 14.85
CA LEU A 1 -4.78 -4.11 14.43
C LEU A 1 -5.59 -4.61 15.63
N THR A 2 -4.95 -5.08 16.70
CA THR A 2 -5.65 -5.56 17.92
C THR A 2 -6.58 -4.48 18.48
N LEU A 3 -6.13 -3.24 18.63
CA LEU A 3 -6.95 -2.13 19.12
C LEU A 3 -8.18 -1.87 18.23
N ILE A 4 -8.05 -2.04 16.93
CA ILE A 4 -9.19 -1.94 16.00
C ILE A 4 -10.19 -3.06 16.27
N GLN A 5 -9.71 -4.27 16.52
CA GLN A 5 -10.55 -5.44 16.82
C GLN A 5 -11.32 -5.26 18.15
N ASP A 6 -10.68 -4.68 19.17
CA ASP A 6 -11.25 -4.48 20.50
C ASP A 6 -12.27 -3.34 20.57
N ASN A 7 -12.72 -2.83 19.42
CA ASN A 7 -13.69 -1.73 19.34
C ASN A 7 -13.24 -0.38 19.96
N SER A 8 -11.94 -0.17 20.09
CA SER A 8 -11.39 1.14 20.50
C SER A 8 -11.76 2.23 19.51
N SER A 9 -11.93 3.46 19.99
CA SER A 9 -12.17 4.60 19.11
C SER A 9 -10.96 4.85 18.20
N ILE A 10 -11.16 5.52 17.07
CA ILE A 10 -10.03 5.86 16.19
C ILE A 10 -9.04 6.76 16.91
N GLU A 11 -9.53 7.69 17.74
CA GLU A 11 -8.72 8.59 18.55
C GLU A 11 -7.85 7.84 19.56
N GLU A 12 -8.39 6.82 20.22
CA GLU A 12 -7.66 5.96 21.16
C GLU A 12 -6.60 5.11 20.42
N ILE A 13 -6.96 4.54 19.26
CA ILE A 13 -6.02 3.78 18.43
C ILE A 13 -4.84 4.66 17.99
N VAL A 14 -5.11 5.88 17.56
CA VAL A 14 -4.10 6.83 17.11
C VAL A 14 -3.18 7.22 18.28
N SER A 15 -3.74 7.60 19.44
CA SER A 15 -2.96 7.95 20.63
C SER A 15 -2.03 6.81 21.07
N THR A 16 -2.54 5.57 21.11
CA THR A 16 -1.71 4.41 21.46
C THR A 16 -0.63 4.14 20.40
N SER A 17 -0.90 4.45 19.14
CA SER A 17 0.07 4.25 18.04
C SER A 17 1.23 5.24 18.12
N GLU A 18 1.01 6.47 18.61
CA GLU A 18 2.08 7.46 18.81
C GLU A 18 3.17 6.93 19.77
N ASP A 19 2.79 6.24 20.83
CA ASP A 19 3.72 5.66 21.80
C ASP A 19 4.58 4.52 21.20
N LEU A 20 4.16 3.95 20.08
CA LEU A 20 4.84 2.84 19.39
C LEU A 20 5.78 3.31 18.28
N MET A 21 5.74 4.57 17.92
CA MET A 21 6.52 5.08 16.80
C MET A 21 7.96 5.38 17.17
N GLY A 22 8.85 5.09 16.22
CA GLY A 22 10.21 5.61 16.21
C GLY A 22 10.29 6.86 15.34
N THR A 23 11.19 7.77 15.71
CA THR A 23 11.48 8.95 14.89
C THR A 23 12.86 8.78 14.26
N LEU A 24 12.93 8.99 12.94
CA LEU A 24 14.16 9.00 12.18
C LEU A 24 14.34 10.37 11.53
N THR A 25 15.41 11.08 11.86
CA THR A 25 15.75 12.34 11.22
C THR A 25 16.85 12.09 10.20
N LEU A 26 16.53 12.29 8.92
CA LEU A 26 17.49 12.17 7.83
C LEU A 26 17.92 13.55 7.37
N PRO A 27 19.22 13.83 7.26
CA PRO A 27 19.72 15.06 6.62
C PRO A 27 19.44 14.97 5.11
N ILE A 28 18.85 16.01 4.54
CA ILE A 28 18.76 16.16 3.08
C ILE A 28 19.99 16.96 2.65
N GLU A 29 20.87 16.37 1.85
CA GLU A 29 22.15 16.95 1.44
C GLU A 29 22.02 18.26 0.64
N THR A 30 20.87 18.48 -0.03
CA THR A 30 20.65 19.66 -0.89
C THR A 30 20.00 20.86 -0.21
N SER A 31 19.42 20.67 0.96
CA SER A 31 18.88 21.75 1.77
C SER A 31 19.33 21.56 3.21
N GLN A 32 19.75 22.61 3.87
CA GLN A 32 20.11 22.57 5.30
C GLN A 32 18.88 22.27 6.20
N GLN A 33 17.76 21.86 5.61
CA GLN A 33 16.56 21.45 6.32
C GLN A 33 16.67 19.99 6.73
N ARG A 34 16.53 19.77 8.02
CA ARG A 34 16.28 18.43 8.57
C ARG A 34 14.81 18.11 8.40
N VAL A 35 14.51 16.99 7.75
CA VAL A 35 13.16 16.48 7.63
C VAL A 35 12.99 15.37 8.66
N GLU A 36 11.99 15.51 9.50
CA GLU A 36 11.62 14.51 10.49
C GLU A 36 10.76 13.42 9.82
N HIS A 37 11.14 12.18 10.03
CA HIS A 37 10.40 11.01 9.55
C HIS A 37 9.94 10.17 10.73
N PHE A 38 8.65 9.90 10.78
CA PHE A 38 8.08 8.98 11.74
C PHE A 38 8.06 7.58 11.15
N PHE A 39 8.45 6.60 11.94
CA PHE A 39 8.47 5.21 11.54
C PHE A 39 7.57 4.39 12.46
N LEU A 40 6.51 3.79 11.88
CA LEU A 40 5.62 2.88 12.58
C LEU A 40 5.97 1.44 12.17
N PRO A 41 6.65 0.66 13.02
CA PRO A 41 6.97 -0.72 12.70
C PRO A 41 5.72 -1.60 12.74
N THR A 42 5.75 -2.70 11.98
CA THR A 42 4.67 -3.69 11.97
C THR A 42 4.55 -4.41 13.31
N TYR A 43 5.62 -4.48 14.07
CA TYR A 43 5.69 -5.10 15.40
C TYR A 43 6.74 -4.38 16.25
N ARG A 44 6.53 -4.40 17.56
CA ARG A 44 7.46 -3.81 18.53
C ARG A 44 8.47 -4.84 19.05
N TYR A 45 8.04 -6.10 19.20
CA TYR A 45 8.85 -7.20 19.72
C TYR A 45 8.72 -8.39 18.78
N GLU A 46 9.79 -9.17 18.61
CA GLU A 46 9.83 -10.36 17.74
C GLU A 46 8.70 -11.35 18.04
N GLN A 47 8.32 -11.51 19.30
CA GLN A 47 7.21 -12.37 19.72
C GLN A 47 5.85 -11.96 19.12
N GLN A 48 5.61 -10.68 18.89
CA GLN A 48 4.37 -10.20 18.26
C GLN A 48 4.23 -10.64 16.80
N LEU A 49 5.32 -11.02 16.16
CA LEU A 49 5.31 -11.53 14.79
C LEU A 49 4.60 -12.88 14.69
N PHE A 50 4.64 -13.67 15.78
CA PHE A 50 4.04 -14.99 15.86
C PHE A 50 2.65 -14.98 16.50
N ASP A 51 2.31 -13.91 17.22
CA ASP A 51 1.07 -13.80 18.01
C ASP A 51 0.03 -12.86 17.35
N LEU A 52 0.05 -12.70 16.02
CA LEU A 52 -0.94 -11.89 15.30
C LEU A 52 -2.28 -12.64 15.20
N TYR A 53 -3.13 -12.50 16.21
CA TYR A 53 -4.47 -13.09 16.26
C TYR A 53 -5.54 -12.32 15.48
N ALA A 54 -5.28 -11.04 15.15
CA ALA A 54 -6.25 -10.21 14.47
C ALA A 54 -6.16 -10.37 12.95
N SER A 55 -7.22 -10.83 12.30
CA SER A 55 -7.32 -10.83 10.84
C SER A 55 -7.98 -9.53 10.34
N PRO A 56 -7.61 -9.03 9.18
CA PRO A 56 -8.27 -7.86 8.57
C PRO A 56 -9.76 -8.10 8.29
N GLN A 57 -10.13 -9.32 7.98
CA GLN A 57 -11.53 -9.72 7.76
C GLN A 57 -12.36 -9.52 9.03
N THR A 58 -11.84 -9.97 10.16
CA THR A 58 -12.49 -9.78 11.47
C THR A 58 -12.70 -8.31 11.78
N ILE A 59 -11.71 -7.46 11.47
CA ILE A 59 -11.76 -6.02 11.71
C ILE A 59 -12.81 -5.37 10.82
N THR A 60 -12.82 -5.69 9.53
CA THR A 60 -13.79 -5.15 8.56
C THR A 60 -15.21 -5.50 8.94
N ILE A 61 -15.47 -6.76 9.27
CA ILE A 61 -16.80 -7.25 9.69
C ILE A 61 -17.24 -6.57 10.99
N SER A 62 -16.35 -6.51 12.00
CA SER A 62 -16.68 -5.95 13.32
C SER A 62 -17.04 -4.47 13.26
N ARG A 63 -16.42 -3.70 12.34
CA ARG A 63 -16.59 -2.25 12.24
C ARG A 63 -17.49 -1.80 11.10
N ASN A 64 -17.86 -2.70 10.20
CA ASN A 64 -18.57 -2.37 8.96
C ASN A 64 -17.92 -1.21 8.17
N LYS A 65 -16.57 -1.19 8.17
CA LYS A 65 -15.74 -0.15 7.55
C LYS A 65 -14.63 -0.78 6.73
N GLU A 66 -14.79 -0.80 5.43
CA GLU A 66 -13.85 -1.39 4.48
C GLU A 66 -12.44 -0.78 4.54
N TYR A 67 -12.33 0.53 4.84
CA TYR A 67 -11.09 1.30 4.72
C TYR A 67 -10.59 1.86 6.05
N ILE A 68 -10.91 1.21 7.16
CA ILE A 68 -10.56 1.70 8.49
C ILE A 68 -9.05 1.89 8.68
N LEU A 69 -8.22 1.07 8.05
CA LEU A 69 -6.76 1.20 8.15
C LEU A 69 -6.27 2.51 7.54
N ALA A 70 -6.77 2.90 6.37
CA ALA A 70 -6.43 4.17 5.76
C ALA A 70 -6.91 5.36 6.59
N GLU A 71 -8.09 5.26 7.23
CA GLU A 71 -8.61 6.31 8.13
C GLU A 71 -7.72 6.49 9.36
N VAL A 72 -7.31 5.40 10.00
CA VAL A 72 -6.41 5.43 11.17
C VAL A 72 -5.07 6.04 10.80
N LEU A 73 -4.46 5.59 9.71
CA LEU A 73 -3.17 6.12 9.24
C LEU A 73 -3.26 7.61 8.87
N SER A 74 -4.36 8.04 8.25
CA SER A 74 -4.58 9.45 7.91
C SER A 74 -4.71 10.33 9.16
N LYS A 75 -5.44 9.88 10.18
CA LYS A 75 -5.59 10.62 11.45
C LYS A 75 -4.27 10.68 12.21
N LEU A 76 -3.54 9.58 12.27
CA LEU A 76 -2.21 9.54 12.88
C LEU A 76 -1.27 10.53 12.19
N ALA A 77 -1.24 10.55 10.86
CA ALA A 77 -0.44 11.50 10.10
C ALA A 77 -0.81 12.96 10.43
N ALA A 78 -2.10 13.26 10.51
CA ALA A 78 -2.57 14.60 10.85
C ALA A 78 -2.13 15.04 12.25
N GLN A 79 -2.18 14.16 13.25
CA GLN A 79 -1.72 14.46 14.62
C GLN A 79 -0.21 14.73 14.69
N LEU A 80 0.57 14.01 13.88
CA LEU A 80 2.02 14.16 13.80
C LEU A 80 2.45 15.32 12.90
N GLY A 81 1.53 15.99 12.23
CA GLY A 81 1.86 17.01 11.22
C GLY A 81 2.56 16.43 9.99
N ALA A 82 2.44 15.13 9.74
CA ALA A 82 3.05 14.49 8.58
C ALA A 82 2.27 14.83 7.30
N SER A 83 2.99 15.21 6.25
CA SER A 83 2.40 15.58 4.96
C SER A 83 2.04 14.37 4.08
N ALA A 84 2.62 13.20 4.34
CA ALA A 84 2.38 11.97 3.61
C ALA A 84 2.59 10.74 4.49
N VAL A 85 1.88 9.66 4.16
CA VAL A 85 2.09 8.33 4.75
C VAL A 85 2.51 7.38 3.64
N LEU A 86 3.64 6.73 3.83
CA LEU A 86 4.10 5.65 2.96
C LEU A 86 3.88 4.31 3.67
N VAL A 87 3.15 3.42 3.03
CA VAL A 87 2.90 2.08 3.55
C VAL A 87 3.65 1.07 2.69
N ASP A 88 4.64 0.40 3.28
CA ASP A 88 5.35 -0.69 2.62
C ASP A 88 4.52 -1.98 2.75
N LEU A 89 4.01 -2.45 1.64
CA LEU A 89 3.21 -3.67 1.56
C LEU A 89 4.07 -4.84 1.08
N ARG A 90 3.90 -5.99 1.71
CA ARG A 90 4.52 -7.22 1.22
C ARG A 90 4.10 -7.52 -0.22
N ALA A 91 5.00 -8.18 -0.97
CA ALA A 91 4.72 -8.61 -2.33
C ALA A 91 3.45 -9.49 -2.40
N GLY A 92 2.63 -9.24 -3.41
CA GLY A 92 1.41 -9.97 -3.65
C GLY A 92 0.16 -9.37 -2.99
N ILE A 93 -0.94 -10.11 -3.06
CA ILE A 93 -2.23 -9.75 -2.48
C ILE A 93 -2.42 -10.53 -1.20
N SER A 94 -2.63 -9.83 -0.12
CA SER A 94 -2.94 -10.40 1.19
C SER A 94 -4.17 -9.72 1.77
N GLU A 95 -4.76 -10.33 2.77
CA GLU A 95 -5.88 -9.75 3.52
C GLU A 95 -5.51 -8.39 4.16
N TYR A 96 -4.22 -8.18 4.46
CA TYR A 96 -3.71 -6.92 5.02
C TYR A 96 -3.47 -5.84 3.96
N SER A 97 -3.06 -6.23 2.75
CA SER A 97 -2.81 -5.29 1.66
C SER A 97 -4.08 -4.93 0.88
N ALA A 98 -5.02 -5.86 0.75
CA ALA A 98 -6.21 -5.68 -0.06
C ALA A 98 -7.03 -4.41 0.26
N PRO A 99 -7.32 -4.07 1.53
CA PRO A 99 -8.07 -2.84 1.85
C PRO A 99 -7.36 -1.57 1.39
N LEU A 100 -6.02 -1.51 1.46
CA LEU A 100 -5.24 -0.36 0.99
C LEU A 100 -5.11 -0.33 -0.54
N LEU A 101 -5.00 -1.51 -1.18
CA LEU A 101 -4.95 -1.62 -2.62
C LEU A 101 -6.27 -1.23 -3.30
N LEU A 102 -7.39 -1.48 -2.64
CA LEU A 102 -8.73 -1.17 -3.15
C LEU A 102 -9.28 0.18 -2.68
N ASP A 103 -8.64 0.87 -1.74
CA ASP A 103 -9.07 2.20 -1.31
C ASP A 103 -8.79 3.22 -2.44
N PRO A 104 -9.82 3.87 -3.01
CA PRO A 104 -9.65 4.81 -4.11
C PRO A 104 -8.83 6.05 -3.73
N ARG A 105 -8.75 6.40 -2.46
CA ARG A 105 -8.03 7.56 -1.92
C ARG A 105 -6.53 7.32 -1.82
N VAL A 106 -6.11 6.05 -1.79
CA VAL A 106 -4.70 5.66 -1.64
C VAL A 106 -4.04 5.59 -3.01
N LYS A 107 -2.92 6.31 -3.19
CA LYS A 107 -2.09 6.21 -4.38
C LYS A 107 -1.23 4.95 -4.31
N LYS A 108 -1.28 4.13 -5.35
CA LYS A 108 -0.59 2.84 -5.41
C LYS A 108 0.67 2.96 -6.25
N TYR A 109 1.77 2.43 -5.73
CA TYR A 109 3.04 2.29 -6.43
C TYR A 109 3.44 0.82 -6.43
N CYS A 110 3.62 0.25 -7.61
CA CYS A 110 4.06 -1.13 -7.78
C CYS A 110 5.51 -1.12 -8.30
N VAL A 111 6.40 -1.78 -7.61
CA VAL A 111 7.79 -1.95 -8.06
C VAL A 111 7.94 -3.38 -8.57
N THR A 112 8.40 -3.54 -9.80
CA THR A 112 8.63 -4.84 -10.43
C THR A 112 10.02 -4.89 -11.07
N SER A 113 10.58 -6.09 -11.22
CA SER A 113 11.80 -6.31 -11.99
C SER A 113 11.46 -6.81 -13.39
N THR A 114 12.49 -6.96 -14.24
CA THR A 114 12.36 -7.49 -15.59
C THR A 114 12.16 -9.01 -15.65
N SER A 115 12.21 -9.72 -14.52
CA SER A 115 11.98 -11.16 -14.50
C SER A 115 10.53 -11.51 -14.82
N LEU A 116 10.31 -12.59 -15.56
CA LEU A 116 8.99 -13.06 -15.94
C LEU A 116 8.10 -13.27 -14.69
N GLN A 117 8.65 -13.86 -13.64
CA GLN A 117 7.92 -14.10 -12.39
C GLN A 117 7.45 -12.80 -11.74
N SER A 118 8.32 -11.78 -11.69
CA SER A 118 7.99 -10.47 -11.12
C SER A 118 6.90 -9.77 -11.94
N ILE A 119 7.01 -9.81 -13.27
CA ILE A 119 6.02 -9.21 -14.17
C ILE A 119 4.67 -9.92 -14.03
N MET A 120 4.64 -11.25 -13.99
CA MET A 120 3.40 -12.02 -13.82
C MET A 120 2.75 -11.74 -12.45
N GLY A 121 3.54 -11.68 -11.38
CA GLY A 121 3.05 -11.32 -10.06
C GLY A 121 2.47 -9.91 -10.01
N THR A 122 3.16 -8.95 -10.61
CA THR A 122 2.67 -7.56 -10.72
C THR A 122 1.38 -7.51 -11.54
N LYS A 123 1.30 -8.24 -12.65
CA LYS A 123 0.07 -8.32 -13.46
C LYS A 123 -1.12 -8.85 -12.65
N GLN A 124 -0.93 -9.83 -11.79
CA GLN A 124 -2.00 -10.33 -10.90
C GLN A 124 -2.48 -9.24 -9.93
N VAL A 125 -1.56 -8.49 -9.34
CA VAL A 125 -1.91 -7.37 -8.45
C VAL A 125 -2.66 -6.28 -9.21
N LEU A 126 -2.19 -5.90 -10.40
CA LEU A 126 -2.85 -4.91 -11.25
C LEU A 126 -4.25 -5.35 -11.68
N ASN A 127 -4.44 -6.60 -12.07
CA ASN A 127 -5.77 -7.15 -12.39
C ASN A 127 -6.71 -7.13 -11.18
N PHE A 128 -6.19 -7.42 -9.99
CA PHE A 128 -6.98 -7.33 -8.76
C PHE A 128 -7.43 -5.90 -8.49
N ILE A 129 -6.51 -4.93 -8.63
CA ILE A 129 -6.82 -3.51 -8.48
C ILE A 129 -7.83 -3.07 -9.55
N ALA A 130 -7.61 -3.42 -10.82
CA ALA A 130 -8.50 -3.05 -11.92
C ALA A 130 -9.94 -3.52 -11.67
N LYS A 131 -10.12 -4.78 -11.28
CA LYS A 131 -11.44 -5.33 -10.92
C LYS A 131 -12.09 -4.59 -9.75
N GLY A 132 -11.31 -4.17 -8.77
CA GLY A 132 -11.82 -3.39 -7.65
C GLY A 132 -12.15 -1.93 -8.01
N LEU A 133 -11.51 -1.38 -9.06
CA LEU A 133 -11.71 -0.02 -9.54
C LEU A 133 -12.88 0.09 -10.54
N GLU A 134 -13.24 -0.97 -11.25
CA GLU A 134 -14.39 -0.98 -12.19
C GLU A 134 -15.68 -0.47 -11.54
N VAL A 135 -15.74 -0.51 -10.22
CA VAL A 135 -16.88 -0.04 -9.44
C VAL A 135 -16.78 1.43 -9.01
N LYS A 136 -15.62 2.11 -9.25
CA LYS A 136 -15.35 3.44 -8.68
C LYS A 136 -14.71 4.38 -9.72
N GLU A 137 -15.50 5.31 -10.22
CA GLU A 137 -15.11 6.23 -11.31
C GLU A 137 -13.92 7.16 -10.98
N ASP A 138 -13.67 7.47 -9.70
CA ASP A 138 -12.64 8.42 -9.27
C ASP A 138 -11.35 7.77 -8.74
N ALA A 139 -11.14 6.49 -8.96
CA ALA A 139 -10.01 5.79 -8.39
C ALA A 139 -8.69 6.13 -9.10
N LEU A 140 -7.65 6.44 -8.30
CA LEU A 140 -6.30 6.69 -8.80
C LEU A 140 -5.69 5.40 -9.36
N LEU A 141 -5.33 5.41 -10.64
CA LEU A 141 -4.62 4.30 -11.26
C LEU A 141 -3.24 4.09 -10.61
N PRO A 142 -2.78 2.84 -10.47
CA PRO A 142 -1.47 2.55 -9.94
C PRO A 142 -0.36 3.00 -10.88
N THR A 143 0.76 3.45 -10.28
CA THR A 143 2.00 3.74 -11.00
C THR A 143 2.93 2.54 -10.86
N VAL A 144 3.48 2.07 -11.98
CA VAL A 144 4.43 0.94 -11.99
C VAL A 144 5.84 1.44 -12.27
N PHE A 145 6.77 1.04 -11.40
CA PHE A 145 8.20 1.26 -11.57
C PHE A 145 8.88 -0.05 -11.99
N LEU A 146 9.53 -0.03 -13.12
CA LEU A 146 10.39 -1.12 -13.56
C LEU A 146 11.80 -0.88 -12.99
N SER A 147 12.27 -1.80 -12.16
CA SER A 147 13.57 -1.75 -11.51
C SER A 147 14.49 -2.87 -12.00
N MET A 148 15.76 -2.79 -11.67
CA MET A 148 16.76 -3.83 -12.00
C MET A 148 16.79 -4.15 -13.50
N ILE A 149 16.78 -3.10 -14.33
CA ILE A 149 16.82 -3.22 -15.79
C ILE A 149 18.26 -3.51 -16.19
N PRO A 150 18.56 -4.66 -16.82
CA PRO A 150 19.89 -4.93 -17.36
C PRO A 150 20.28 -3.95 -18.47
N ASP A 151 21.56 -3.63 -18.61
CA ASP A 151 22.06 -2.74 -19.68
C ASP A 151 21.75 -3.27 -21.09
N SER A 152 21.67 -4.60 -21.23
CA SER A 152 21.33 -5.28 -22.49
C SER A 152 19.84 -5.19 -22.85
N PHE A 153 19.00 -4.62 -21.97
CA PHE A 153 17.55 -4.62 -22.15
C PHE A 153 17.12 -3.61 -23.22
N SER A 154 16.56 -4.09 -24.30
CA SER A 154 16.20 -3.27 -25.46
C SER A 154 14.96 -2.39 -25.19
N ALA A 155 14.79 -1.35 -26.00
CA ALA A 155 13.59 -0.51 -25.96
C ALA A 155 12.32 -1.33 -26.25
N THR A 156 12.40 -2.25 -27.21
CA THR A 156 11.28 -3.13 -27.59
C THR A 156 10.82 -4.01 -26.43
N GLU A 157 11.75 -4.58 -25.66
CA GLU A 157 11.40 -5.38 -24.48
C GLU A 157 10.72 -4.53 -23.38
N LYS A 158 11.18 -3.29 -23.20
CA LYS A 158 10.53 -2.34 -22.26
C LYS A 158 9.10 -2.03 -22.70
N ASP A 159 8.88 -1.79 -23.98
CA ASP A 159 7.56 -1.49 -24.54
C ASP A 159 6.62 -2.69 -24.43
N GLN A 160 7.11 -3.91 -24.67
CA GLN A 160 6.32 -5.14 -24.46
C GLN A 160 5.88 -5.32 -23.02
N ILE A 161 6.78 -5.07 -22.05
CA ILE A 161 6.41 -5.13 -20.62
C ILE A 161 5.37 -4.06 -20.30
N LYS A 162 5.56 -2.84 -20.77
CA LYS A 162 4.62 -1.74 -20.57
C LYS A 162 3.23 -2.10 -21.11
N GLU A 163 3.15 -2.56 -22.35
CA GLU A 163 1.89 -2.97 -22.97
C GLU A 163 1.22 -4.10 -22.21
N ASN A 164 1.98 -5.12 -21.80
CA ASN A 164 1.49 -6.25 -21.03
C ASN A 164 0.90 -5.82 -19.67
N LEU A 165 1.51 -4.87 -18.97
CA LEU A 165 1.02 -4.38 -17.68
C LEU A 165 -0.14 -3.40 -17.83
N THR A 166 -0.14 -2.55 -18.85
CA THR A 166 -1.24 -1.60 -19.09
C THR A 166 -2.52 -2.28 -19.59
N SER A 167 -2.41 -3.42 -20.25
CA SER A 167 -3.57 -4.20 -20.71
C SER A 167 -4.53 -4.61 -19.59
N CYS A 168 -4.08 -4.61 -18.33
CA CYS A 168 -4.92 -4.90 -17.17
C CYS A 168 -6.04 -3.86 -16.94
N PHE A 169 -5.87 -2.64 -17.47
CA PHE A 169 -6.80 -1.52 -17.30
C PHE A 169 -7.53 -1.14 -18.60
N GLN A 170 -7.30 -1.89 -19.67
CA GLN A 170 -8.06 -1.72 -20.88
C GLN A 170 -9.40 -2.44 -20.71
N THR A 171 -10.47 -1.67 -20.70
CA THR A 171 -11.84 -2.22 -20.73
C THR A 171 -11.96 -3.04 -22.01
N THR A 172 -12.15 -4.33 -21.89
CA THR A 172 -12.67 -5.12 -23.00
C THR A 172 -14.05 -4.59 -23.27
N GLU A 173 -14.21 -3.71 -24.25
CA GLU A 173 -15.52 -3.46 -24.88
C GLU A 173 -15.98 -4.84 -25.35
N THR A 174 -16.81 -5.48 -24.54
CA THR A 174 -17.58 -6.65 -24.94
C THR A 174 -18.56 -6.13 -25.98
N THR A 175 -18.21 -6.23 -27.25
CA THR A 175 -19.16 -6.21 -28.35
C THR A 175 -20.09 -7.40 -28.14
N GLU A 176 -21.31 -7.12 -27.61
CA GLU A 176 -22.48 -7.99 -27.73
C GLU A 176 -22.94 -8.05 -29.19
#